data_c975d07281c6420941f170dfe52140d6
#
_entry.id   c975d07281c6420941f170dfe52140d6
#
_cell.length_a   1.000
_cell.length_b   1.000
_cell.length_c   1.000
_cell.angle_alpha   90.00
_cell.angle_beta   90.00
_cell.angle_gamma   90.00
#
_symmetry.space_group_name_H-M   'P 1'
#
loop_
_entity.id
_entity.type
_entity.pdbx_description
1 polymer ?
#
loop_
_entity_poly.entity_id
_entity_poly.type
_entity_poly.pdbx_seq_one_letter_code
_entity_poly.pdbx_strand_id
1 'polypeptide(L)'
;MFRKAHLLFTLLCGGSTAAITILMSLLYLRVSENGLYENQFRSFQNDINTISAGLESSSTLSLSWLERLETQNDYMIYVIDNGVPFLFNSLGRSVDSSSQTLPEESQTMLFHIYEMSPSGSYTVQMTGSTYAGIWHTEYQFVSSETQETYYSALIHIERGKSTSQIIVLYSLQALHNQIFRQRIRFLGIDFAAVSLLFIFSWFFTGRLLKPLKENHEAQTQFIAAASHELRTPLSVILASSECCETASEEEQKGFFQTIRKEGQRMHNLINDMLTLAHSGSNRFTVEYHDVQLDTLCLNAYEAFESLCRAKRLSLHLILPDEVPPRCMCDADRIAQVLSILLHNALSYTPEGGQITMTLSYYQAASRTAHYGRMGFLHKNNSRFEIAVADTGIGISDADKKHIFDRFYRAEKSRSSKGHFGLGLSIAYEIVAAHHGKIYVEDNPGGGSVFVVRLP
;
A
#
# COMPACT_ATOMS: atom_id res chain seq x y z
N MET A 1 0.86 -10.23 18.64
CA MET A 1 -0.24 -10.37 17.65
C MET A 1 0.07 -9.62 16.34
N PHE A 2 0.34 -8.34 16.34
CA PHE A 2 0.57 -7.49 15.15
C PHE A 2 1.76 -7.90 14.27
N ARG A 3 2.90 -8.38 14.85
CA ARG A 3 4.04 -8.88 14.06
C ARG A 3 3.67 -10.09 13.19
N LYS A 4 2.87 -11.01 13.73
CA LYS A 4 2.39 -12.18 12.96
C LYS A 4 1.40 -11.76 11.87
N ALA A 5 0.50 -10.83 12.17
CA ALA A 5 -0.44 -10.26 11.22
C ALA A 5 0.29 -9.53 10.08
N HIS A 6 1.28 -8.68 10.39
CA HIS A 6 2.10 -8.00 9.40
C HIS A 6 2.78 -8.99 8.44
N LEU A 7 3.42 -10.03 8.99
CA LEU A 7 4.11 -11.06 8.21
C LEU A 7 3.13 -11.85 7.32
N LEU A 8 1.97 -12.23 7.88
CA LEU A 8 0.92 -12.96 7.16
C LEU A 8 0.34 -12.13 6.00
N PHE A 9 0.00 -10.87 6.24
CA PHE A 9 -0.53 -9.99 5.19
C PHE A 9 0.52 -9.69 4.12
N THR A 10 1.78 -9.49 4.50
CA THR A 10 2.87 -9.30 3.53
C THR A 10 3.05 -10.55 2.64
N LEU A 11 3.05 -11.75 3.24
CA LEU A 11 3.15 -13.00 2.49
C LEU A 11 1.93 -13.22 1.59
N LEU A 12 0.74 -12.89 2.05
CA LEU A 12 -0.48 -13.09 1.30
C LEU A 12 -0.58 -12.12 0.12
N CYS A 13 -0.34 -10.84 0.34
CA CYS A 13 -0.37 -9.83 -0.73
C CYS A 13 0.83 -9.98 -1.68
N GLY A 14 2.05 -10.08 -1.15
CA GLY A 14 3.26 -10.25 -1.95
C GLY A 14 3.29 -11.59 -2.68
N GLY A 15 2.87 -12.68 -2.02
CA GLY A 15 2.83 -14.01 -2.61
C GLY A 15 1.78 -14.16 -3.71
N SER A 16 0.57 -13.62 -3.53
CA SER A 16 -0.47 -13.66 -4.57
C SER A 16 -0.09 -12.85 -5.81
N THR A 17 0.45 -11.65 -5.62
CA THR A 17 0.91 -10.82 -6.75
C THR A 17 2.12 -11.44 -7.44
N ALA A 18 3.08 -12.01 -6.70
CA ALA A 18 4.22 -12.72 -7.26
C ALA A 18 3.79 -13.94 -8.07
N ALA A 19 2.83 -14.74 -7.57
CA ALA A 19 2.31 -15.91 -8.29
C ALA A 19 1.65 -15.51 -9.62
N ILE A 20 0.87 -14.45 -9.64
CA ILE A 20 0.25 -13.93 -10.88
C ILE A 20 1.33 -13.45 -11.86
N THR A 21 2.33 -12.69 -11.38
CA THR A 21 3.42 -12.20 -12.24
C THR A 21 4.20 -13.34 -12.86
N ILE A 22 4.58 -14.35 -12.08
CA ILE A 22 5.30 -15.54 -12.58
C ILE A 22 4.45 -16.30 -13.60
N LEU A 23 3.16 -16.50 -13.32
CA LEU A 23 2.25 -17.19 -14.25
C LEU A 23 2.15 -16.46 -15.59
N MET A 24 1.97 -15.14 -15.56
CA MET A 24 1.89 -14.29 -16.76
C MET A 24 3.21 -14.31 -17.53
N SER A 25 4.34 -14.25 -16.83
CA SER A 25 5.68 -14.35 -17.45
C SER A 25 5.90 -15.70 -18.14
N LEU A 26 5.53 -16.81 -17.50
CA LEU A 26 5.63 -18.14 -18.09
C LEU A 26 4.75 -18.28 -19.33
N LEU A 27 3.51 -17.77 -19.30
CA LEU A 27 2.61 -17.77 -20.45
C LEU A 27 3.19 -16.96 -21.62
N TYR A 28 3.68 -15.75 -21.31
CA TYR A 28 4.30 -14.90 -22.33
C TYR A 28 5.56 -15.57 -22.92
N LEU A 29 6.42 -16.15 -22.09
CA LEU A 29 7.62 -16.84 -22.55
C LEU A 29 7.25 -17.97 -23.52
N ARG A 30 6.25 -18.79 -23.18
CA ARG A 30 5.79 -19.90 -24.03
C ARG A 30 5.24 -19.41 -25.37
N VAL A 31 4.45 -18.33 -25.37
CA VAL A 31 3.93 -17.73 -26.60
C VAL A 31 5.07 -17.16 -27.46
N SER A 32 6.03 -16.48 -26.82
CA SER A 32 7.20 -15.90 -27.50
C SER A 32 8.10 -16.98 -28.10
N GLU A 33 8.37 -18.08 -27.38
CA GLU A 33 9.17 -19.20 -27.89
C GLU A 33 8.49 -19.87 -29.09
N ASN A 34 7.19 -20.15 -29.00
CA ASN A 34 6.44 -20.72 -30.12
C ASN A 34 6.47 -19.78 -31.34
N GLY A 35 6.33 -18.47 -31.13
CA GLY A 35 6.44 -17.48 -32.21
C GLY A 35 7.82 -17.45 -32.88
N LEU A 36 8.90 -17.64 -32.10
CA LEU A 36 10.26 -17.72 -32.66
C LEU A 36 10.43 -18.97 -33.53
N TYR A 37 9.96 -20.13 -33.07
CA TYR A 37 10.01 -21.36 -33.87
C TYR A 37 9.18 -21.22 -35.15
N GLU A 38 7.97 -20.71 -35.05
CA GLU A 38 7.07 -20.55 -36.20
C GLU A 38 7.61 -19.56 -37.23
N ASN A 39 8.16 -18.45 -36.78
CA ASN A 39 8.77 -17.45 -37.65
C ASN A 39 10.01 -18.01 -38.35
N GLN A 40 10.86 -18.75 -37.63
CA GLN A 40 12.06 -19.36 -38.21
C GLN A 40 11.71 -20.43 -39.26
N PHE A 41 10.68 -21.23 -38.94
CA PHE A 41 10.21 -22.25 -39.89
C PHE A 41 9.61 -21.61 -41.14
N ARG A 42 8.80 -20.57 -41.01
CA ARG A 42 8.26 -19.83 -42.18
C ARG A 42 9.37 -19.18 -42.99
N SER A 43 10.42 -18.66 -42.36
CA SER A 43 11.58 -18.13 -43.09
C SER A 43 12.26 -19.22 -43.88
N PHE A 44 12.50 -20.40 -43.24
CA PHE A 44 13.07 -21.54 -43.91
C PHE A 44 12.22 -21.97 -45.13
N GLN A 45 10.88 -22.11 -44.96
CA GLN A 45 9.97 -22.45 -46.06
C GLN A 45 10.05 -21.44 -47.23
N ASN A 46 10.08 -20.16 -46.93
CA ASN A 46 10.22 -19.12 -48.00
C ASN A 46 11.53 -19.22 -48.74
N ASP A 47 12.61 -19.54 -48.03
CA ASP A 47 13.92 -19.75 -48.64
C ASP A 47 13.94 -21.01 -49.52
N ILE A 48 13.34 -22.14 -49.06
CA ILE A 48 13.20 -23.36 -49.87
C ILE A 48 12.37 -23.12 -51.14
N ASN A 49 11.26 -22.38 -51.01
CA ASN A 49 10.49 -21.99 -52.21
C ASN A 49 11.30 -21.16 -53.17
N THR A 50 12.13 -20.24 -52.67
CA THR A 50 13.02 -19.41 -53.49
C THR A 50 14.10 -20.26 -54.19
N ILE A 51 14.68 -21.22 -53.47
CA ILE A 51 15.66 -22.16 -53.99
C ILE A 51 15.01 -23.03 -55.07
N SER A 52 13.82 -23.57 -54.85
CA SER A 52 13.08 -24.38 -55.80
C SER A 52 12.77 -23.62 -57.09
N ALA A 53 12.28 -22.39 -56.96
CA ALA A 53 12.02 -21.50 -58.12
C ALA A 53 13.28 -21.14 -58.89
N GLY A 54 14.40 -20.92 -58.21
CA GLY A 54 15.71 -20.70 -58.81
C GLY A 54 16.21 -21.90 -59.63
N LEU A 55 15.96 -23.13 -59.11
CA LEU A 55 16.30 -24.39 -59.77
C LEU A 55 15.40 -24.66 -60.98
N GLU A 56 14.15 -24.21 -60.97
CA GLU A 56 13.24 -24.31 -62.13
C GLU A 56 13.72 -23.43 -63.27
N SER A 57 14.17 -22.22 -62.98
CA SER A 57 14.57 -21.25 -64.00
C SER A 57 15.92 -21.56 -64.63
N SER A 58 16.76 -22.37 -64.01
CA SER A 58 18.11 -22.70 -64.47
C SER A 58 18.18 -24.08 -65.19
N SER A 59 18.76 -24.13 -66.39
CA SER A 59 18.94 -25.39 -67.13
C SER A 59 20.04 -26.30 -66.54
N THR A 60 20.93 -25.74 -65.72
CA THR A 60 22.06 -26.45 -65.10
C THR A 60 22.21 -26.04 -63.62
N LEU A 61 22.54 -26.98 -62.77
CA LEU A 61 22.89 -26.74 -61.35
C LEU A 61 24.23 -25.98 -61.30
N SER A 62 24.19 -24.67 -60.98
CA SER A 62 25.41 -23.88 -60.83
C SER A 62 25.99 -24.05 -59.42
N LEU A 63 27.15 -24.69 -59.33
CA LEU A 63 27.87 -24.87 -58.05
C LEU A 63 28.13 -23.55 -57.33
N SER A 64 28.50 -22.51 -58.07
CA SER A 64 28.72 -21.19 -57.47
C SER A 64 27.47 -20.54 -56.87
N TRP A 65 26.29 -20.93 -57.33
CA TRP A 65 25.04 -20.46 -56.78
C TRP A 65 24.69 -21.20 -55.49
N LEU A 66 24.90 -22.52 -55.43
CA LEU A 66 24.75 -23.35 -54.20
C LEU A 66 25.71 -22.86 -53.13
N GLU A 67 26.96 -22.58 -53.46
CA GLU A 67 27.98 -22.05 -52.53
C GLU A 67 27.57 -20.72 -51.91
N ARG A 68 26.95 -19.83 -52.71
CA ARG A 68 26.40 -18.58 -52.17
C ARG A 68 25.26 -18.81 -51.19
N LEU A 69 24.37 -19.74 -51.46
CA LEU A 69 23.26 -20.07 -50.57
C LEU A 69 23.75 -20.65 -49.23
N GLU A 70 24.77 -21.52 -49.25
CA GLU A 70 25.39 -22.05 -48.06
C GLU A 70 26.01 -20.93 -47.18
N THR A 71 26.80 -20.05 -47.86
CA THR A 71 27.52 -18.98 -47.12
C THR A 71 26.65 -17.85 -46.65
N GLN A 72 25.54 -17.55 -47.32
CA GLN A 72 24.66 -16.43 -46.99
C GLN A 72 23.64 -16.78 -45.90
N ASN A 73 23.19 -18.05 -45.87
CA ASN A 73 22.04 -18.46 -45.03
C ASN A 73 22.37 -19.56 -44.03
N ASP A 74 23.64 -19.90 -43.82
CA ASP A 74 24.08 -20.99 -42.91
C ASP A 74 23.40 -22.34 -43.23
N TYR A 75 23.12 -22.62 -44.51
CA TYR A 75 22.58 -23.90 -44.92
C TYR A 75 23.69 -24.92 -45.17
N MET A 76 23.39 -26.20 -44.91
CA MET A 76 24.18 -27.32 -45.39
C MET A 76 23.41 -27.94 -46.54
N ILE A 77 24.02 -27.99 -47.73
CA ILE A 77 23.37 -28.44 -48.95
C ILE A 77 24.07 -29.69 -49.46
N TYR A 78 23.30 -30.78 -49.66
CA TYR A 78 23.76 -32.06 -50.21
C TYR A 78 23.03 -32.33 -51.53
N VAL A 79 23.76 -32.73 -52.55
CA VAL A 79 23.21 -33.00 -53.89
C VAL A 79 23.45 -34.46 -54.23
N ILE A 80 22.37 -35.16 -54.64
CA ILE A 80 22.41 -36.54 -55.12
C ILE A 80 21.94 -36.53 -56.58
N ASP A 81 22.78 -36.98 -57.51
CA ASP A 81 22.42 -37.04 -58.91
C ASP A 81 22.35 -38.47 -59.38
N ASN A 82 21.21 -38.92 -59.95
CA ASN A 82 20.95 -40.27 -60.39
C ASN A 82 21.32 -41.34 -59.33
N GLY A 83 21.07 -41.08 -58.04
CA GLY A 83 21.36 -41.96 -56.91
C GLY A 83 22.82 -41.99 -56.46
N VAL A 84 23.69 -41.16 -57.05
CA VAL A 84 25.09 -41.00 -56.67
C VAL A 84 25.25 -39.70 -55.90
N PRO A 85 25.70 -39.73 -54.63
CA PRO A 85 25.93 -38.53 -53.86
C PRO A 85 27.03 -37.69 -54.50
N PHE A 86 26.67 -36.48 -54.89
CA PHE A 86 27.59 -35.47 -55.37
C PHE A 86 27.95 -34.60 -54.18
N LEU A 87 29.13 -34.87 -53.59
CA LEU A 87 29.60 -34.12 -52.41
C LEU A 87 29.88 -32.67 -52.79
N PHE A 88 28.97 -31.80 -52.42
CA PHE A 88 29.20 -30.35 -52.40
C PHE A 88 29.23 -29.91 -50.92
N ASN A 89 30.36 -29.45 -50.49
CA ASN A 89 30.55 -28.88 -49.15
C ASN A 89 31.52 -27.70 -49.25
N SER A 90 31.01 -26.53 -49.35
CA SER A 90 31.82 -25.29 -49.36
C SER A 90 32.44 -24.97 -48.00
N LEU A 91 31.89 -25.54 -46.92
CA LEU A 91 32.42 -25.47 -45.55
C LEU A 91 33.60 -26.42 -45.31
N GLY A 92 34.06 -27.15 -46.33
CA GLY A 92 35.29 -27.96 -46.33
C GLY A 92 36.58 -27.15 -46.04
N ARG A 93 36.59 -26.45 -44.93
CA ARG A 93 37.82 -26.03 -44.25
C ARG A 93 38.47 -27.28 -43.66
N SER A 94 39.45 -27.81 -44.46
CA SER A 94 40.42 -28.81 -43.99
C SER A 94 39.83 -30.04 -43.30
N VAL A 95 39.12 -30.88 -44.05
CA VAL A 95 39.16 -32.28 -43.77
C VAL A 95 40.28 -32.84 -44.63
N ASP A 96 41.31 -33.37 -43.98
CA ASP A 96 42.38 -34.11 -44.61
C ASP A 96 41.81 -35.05 -45.66
N SER A 97 42.42 -35.07 -46.83
CA SER A 97 42.04 -35.79 -48.05
C SER A 97 42.04 -37.33 -47.91
N SER A 98 41.83 -37.87 -46.71
CA SER A 98 41.83 -39.30 -46.42
C SER A 98 40.46 -39.91 -46.04
N SER A 99 39.41 -39.11 -45.87
CA SER A 99 38.05 -39.63 -45.59
C SER A 99 37.00 -38.93 -46.44
N GLN A 100 36.89 -39.38 -47.71
CA GLN A 100 35.80 -39.03 -48.64
C GLN A 100 34.52 -39.82 -48.37
N THR A 101 34.18 -40.10 -47.15
CA THR A 101 32.89 -40.69 -46.77
C THR A 101 32.06 -39.60 -46.07
N LEU A 102 30.82 -39.39 -46.60
CA LEU A 102 29.78 -38.68 -45.86
C LEU A 102 29.82 -39.18 -44.41
N PRO A 103 29.68 -38.31 -43.45
CA PRO A 103 29.47 -38.77 -42.07
C PRO A 103 28.37 -39.83 -42.05
N GLU A 104 28.62 -40.94 -41.32
CA GLU A 104 27.74 -42.10 -41.30
C GLU A 104 26.29 -41.70 -40.99
N GLU A 105 26.09 -40.63 -40.26
CA GLU A 105 24.81 -39.98 -39.99
C GLU A 105 24.15 -39.40 -41.24
N SER A 106 24.93 -38.76 -42.13
CA SER A 106 24.37 -38.22 -43.37
C SER A 106 23.97 -39.30 -44.34
N GLN A 107 24.68 -40.46 -44.33
CA GLN A 107 24.28 -41.66 -45.05
C GLN A 107 23.05 -42.32 -44.47
N THR A 108 22.98 -42.45 -43.14
CA THR A 108 21.82 -43.02 -42.43
C THR A 108 20.61 -42.12 -42.63
N MET A 109 20.81 -40.79 -42.67
CA MET A 109 19.81 -39.79 -42.91
C MET A 109 19.25 -39.89 -44.32
N LEU A 110 20.10 -40.05 -45.33
CA LEU A 110 19.71 -40.29 -46.70
C LEU A 110 18.93 -41.62 -46.84
N PHE A 111 19.33 -42.68 -46.14
CA PHE A 111 18.60 -43.94 -46.10
C PHE A 111 17.24 -43.79 -45.39
N HIS A 112 17.13 -43.09 -44.24
CA HIS A 112 15.88 -42.87 -43.54
C HIS A 112 14.89 -41.94 -44.29
N ILE A 113 15.39 -40.99 -45.05
CA ILE A 113 14.56 -40.14 -45.94
C ILE A 113 14.05 -41.00 -47.10
N TYR A 114 14.83 -41.94 -47.56
CA TYR A 114 14.49 -42.85 -48.68
C TYR A 114 13.58 -44.00 -48.28
N GLU A 115 13.73 -44.55 -47.05
CA GLU A 115 12.85 -45.53 -46.45
C GLU A 115 11.94 -44.84 -45.43
N MET A 116 10.87 -44.19 -45.87
CA MET A 116 9.86 -43.66 -44.98
C MET A 116 9.26 -44.78 -44.11
N SER A 117 9.92 -45.06 -42.99
CA SER A 117 9.40 -45.94 -41.94
C SER A 117 8.75 -45.07 -40.85
N PRO A 118 7.51 -45.39 -40.43
CA PRO A 118 6.68 -44.46 -39.62
C PRO A 118 6.97 -44.44 -38.11
N SER A 119 8.15 -44.81 -37.65
CA SER A 119 8.43 -44.99 -36.22
C SER A 119 9.40 -43.98 -35.59
N GLY A 120 9.60 -42.80 -36.15
CA GLY A 120 10.33 -41.72 -35.55
C GLY A 120 9.43 -40.49 -35.40
N SER A 121 9.56 -39.72 -34.32
CA SER A 121 8.78 -38.52 -34.04
C SER A 121 9.08 -37.40 -35.05
N TYR A 122 8.50 -37.47 -36.23
CA TYR A 122 8.66 -36.49 -37.28
C TYR A 122 7.31 -35.83 -37.57
N THR A 123 7.24 -34.51 -37.43
CA THR A 123 6.07 -33.74 -37.89
C THR A 123 6.28 -33.40 -39.35
N VAL A 124 5.68 -34.19 -40.25
CA VAL A 124 5.72 -33.94 -41.69
C VAL A 124 4.66 -32.92 -42.05
N GLN A 125 5.04 -31.71 -42.48
CA GLN A 125 4.13 -30.83 -43.19
C GLN A 125 4.45 -30.92 -44.70
N MET A 126 3.57 -31.54 -45.44
CA MET A 126 3.67 -31.60 -46.89
C MET A 126 3.15 -30.28 -47.47
N THR A 127 4.03 -29.48 -48.00
CA THR A 127 3.67 -28.34 -48.86
C THR A 127 4.22 -28.68 -50.28
N GLY A 128 3.39 -29.23 -51.11
CA GLY A 128 3.78 -29.57 -52.48
C GLY A 128 3.22 -28.52 -53.44
N SER A 129 4.07 -27.81 -54.19
CA SER A 129 3.68 -27.20 -55.44
C SER A 129 4.32 -27.97 -56.55
N THR A 130 3.52 -28.67 -57.32
CA THR A 130 3.95 -29.43 -58.50
C THR A 130 3.88 -28.48 -59.70
N TYR A 131 5.00 -27.83 -60.06
CA TYR A 131 5.16 -27.21 -61.36
C TYR A 131 6.43 -27.77 -62.00
N ALA A 132 6.34 -28.20 -63.21
CA ALA A 132 7.46 -28.61 -64.06
C ALA A 132 8.41 -29.73 -63.54
N GLY A 133 7.88 -30.71 -62.78
CA GLY A 133 8.70 -31.84 -62.34
C GLY A 133 9.60 -31.58 -61.12
N ILE A 134 9.38 -30.51 -60.38
CA ILE A 134 10.07 -30.19 -59.12
C ILE A 134 9.06 -30.21 -58.00
N TRP A 135 9.35 -30.92 -56.94
CA TRP A 135 8.56 -30.96 -55.71
C TRP A 135 9.49 -30.98 -54.51
N HIS A 136 9.05 -30.48 -53.36
CA HIS A 136 9.82 -30.50 -52.10
C HIS A 136 8.97 -30.92 -50.91
N THR A 137 9.63 -31.46 -49.95
CA THR A 137 9.06 -31.83 -48.64
C THR A 137 9.94 -31.31 -47.52
N GLU A 138 9.32 -30.82 -46.47
CA GLU A 138 10.02 -30.19 -45.38
C GLU A 138 9.86 -31.00 -44.10
N TYR A 139 10.91 -31.14 -43.31
CA TYR A 139 10.97 -31.93 -42.09
C TYR A 139 11.68 -31.18 -40.97
N GLN A 140 11.34 -31.50 -39.73
CA GLN A 140 12.17 -31.21 -38.58
C GLN A 140 12.75 -32.54 -38.07
N PHE A 141 14.04 -32.59 -37.85
CA PHE A 141 14.66 -33.79 -37.30
C PHE A 141 15.69 -33.44 -36.22
N VAL A 142 16.01 -34.39 -35.36
CA VAL A 142 17.03 -34.29 -34.32
C VAL A 142 18.13 -35.31 -34.69
N SER A 143 19.38 -34.83 -34.79
CA SER A 143 20.52 -35.72 -34.97
C SER A 143 20.72 -36.60 -33.75
N SER A 144 20.90 -37.90 -33.95
CA SER A 144 21.10 -38.87 -32.87
C SER A 144 22.51 -38.76 -32.25
N GLU A 145 23.51 -38.29 -32.95
CA GLU A 145 24.87 -38.13 -32.45
C GLU A 145 25.07 -36.82 -31.71
N THR A 146 24.65 -35.69 -32.28
CA THR A 146 24.90 -34.39 -31.74
C THR A 146 23.76 -33.86 -30.87
N GLN A 147 22.59 -34.49 -30.88
CA GLN A 147 21.34 -33.99 -30.24
C GLN A 147 20.92 -32.62 -30.77
N GLU A 148 21.47 -32.20 -31.91
CA GLU A 148 21.11 -30.96 -32.55
C GLU A 148 19.84 -31.11 -33.37
N THR A 149 19.03 -30.04 -33.40
CA THR A 149 17.78 -29.99 -34.14
C THR A 149 17.98 -29.20 -35.42
N TYR A 150 17.46 -29.76 -36.51
CA TYR A 150 17.57 -29.16 -37.85
C TYR A 150 16.19 -29.04 -38.49
N TYR A 151 15.99 -28.00 -39.29
CA TYR A 151 15.00 -28.06 -40.35
C TYR A 151 15.66 -28.66 -41.60
N SER A 152 14.97 -29.58 -42.27
CA SER A 152 15.43 -30.23 -43.47
C SER A 152 14.40 -30.08 -44.56
N ALA A 153 14.83 -29.80 -45.77
CA ALA A 153 14.00 -29.85 -46.96
C ALA A 153 14.65 -30.76 -48.01
N LEU A 154 13.84 -31.67 -48.56
CA LEU A 154 14.22 -32.51 -49.69
C LEU A 154 13.56 -31.93 -50.95
N ILE A 155 14.36 -31.47 -51.90
CA ILE A 155 13.93 -30.96 -53.21
C ILE A 155 14.21 -32.03 -54.24
N HIS A 156 13.18 -32.47 -54.93
CA HIS A 156 13.26 -33.48 -55.97
C HIS A 156 13.11 -32.82 -57.33
N ILE A 157 14.04 -33.14 -58.27
CA ILE A 157 14.08 -32.58 -59.59
C ILE A 157 14.11 -33.70 -60.62
N GLU A 158 13.07 -33.77 -61.44
CA GLU A 158 13.01 -34.73 -62.55
C GLU A 158 13.24 -33.99 -63.89
N ARG A 159 14.32 -34.31 -64.58
CA ARG A 159 14.63 -33.75 -65.89
C ARG A 159 14.79 -34.89 -66.91
N GLY A 160 13.70 -35.21 -67.59
CA GLY A 160 13.72 -36.30 -68.61
C GLY A 160 14.00 -37.67 -67.99
N LYS A 161 15.22 -38.20 -68.22
CA LYS A 161 15.63 -39.52 -67.65
C LYS A 161 16.56 -39.38 -66.43
N SER A 162 16.92 -38.18 -66.03
CA SER A 162 17.78 -37.96 -64.87
C SER A 162 16.98 -37.42 -63.70
N THR A 163 17.27 -37.93 -62.50
CA THR A 163 16.68 -37.50 -61.26
C THR A 163 17.74 -36.93 -60.32
N SER A 164 17.59 -35.69 -59.89
CA SER A 164 18.49 -35.05 -58.93
C SER A 164 17.73 -34.73 -57.67
N GLN A 165 18.33 -34.94 -56.52
CA GLN A 165 17.77 -34.63 -55.22
C GLN A 165 18.69 -33.68 -54.49
N ILE A 166 18.13 -32.61 -53.89
CA ILE A 166 18.87 -31.66 -53.09
C ILE A 166 18.31 -31.67 -51.69
N ILE A 167 19.16 -31.90 -50.70
CA ILE A 167 18.84 -31.86 -49.30
C ILE A 167 19.40 -30.58 -48.73
N VAL A 168 18.54 -29.75 -48.14
CA VAL A 168 18.90 -28.47 -47.48
C VAL A 168 18.67 -28.63 -45.98
N LEU A 169 19.71 -28.45 -45.19
CA LEU A 169 19.64 -28.50 -43.73
C LEU A 169 19.91 -27.13 -43.14
N TYR A 170 19.14 -26.78 -42.11
CA TYR A 170 19.31 -25.53 -41.36
C TYR A 170 19.42 -25.88 -39.86
N SER A 171 20.55 -25.51 -39.23
CA SER A 171 20.75 -25.77 -37.78
C SER A 171 19.95 -24.83 -36.93
N LEU A 172 19.23 -25.37 -35.95
CA LEU A 172 18.46 -24.59 -34.97
C LEU A 172 19.29 -24.21 -33.74
N GLN A 173 20.61 -24.48 -33.74
CA GLN A 173 21.48 -24.18 -32.61
C GLN A 173 21.49 -22.69 -32.23
N ALA A 174 21.53 -21.82 -33.23
CA ALA A 174 21.46 -20.37 -33.02
C ALA A 174 20.13 -19.95 -32.37
N LEU A 175 19.00 -20.55 -32.82
CA LEU A 175 17.68 -20.32 -32.27
C LEU A 175 17.60 -20.82 -30.81
N HIS A 176 18.09 -22.02 -30.52
CA HIS A 176 18.15 -22.55 -29.17
C HIS A 176 18.96 -21.66 -28.22
N ASN A 177 20.12 -21.17 -28.67
CA ASN A 177 20.94 -20.25 -27.92
C ASN A 177 20.24 -18.91 -27.70
N GLN A 178 19.44 -18.43 -28.66
CA GLN A 178 18.63 -17.22 -28.51
C GLN A 178 17.53 -17.43 -27.46
N ILE A 179 16.80 -18.54 -27.55
CA ILE A 179 15.75 -18.92 -26.57
C ILE A 179 16.34 -19.06 -25.16
N PHE A 180 17.47 -19.73 -25.03
CA PHE A 180 18.15 -19.86 -23.75
C PHE A 180 18.52 -18.53 -23.11
N ARG A 181 19.13 -17.61 -23.91
CA ARG A 181 19.43 -16.25 -23.45
C ARG A 181 18.16 -15.46 -23.07
N GLN A 182 17.08 -15.68 -23.82
CA GLN A 182 15.78 -15.06 -23.50
C GLN A 182 15.25 -15.56 -22.16
N ARG A 183 15.26 -16.89 -21.91
CA ARG A 183 14.85 -17.49 -20.62
C ARG A 183 15.61 -16.90 -19.44
N ILE A 184 16.93 -16.78 -19.55
CA ILE A 184 17.76 -16.20 -18.48
C ILE A 184 17.38 -14.73 -18.21
N ARG A 185 17.14 -13.92 -19.26
CA ARG A 185 16.72 -12.53 -19.09
C ARG A 185 15.37 -12.43 -18.39
N PHE A 186 14.39 -13.25 -18.79
CA PHE A 186 13.08 -13.26 -18.14
C PHE A 186 13.18 -13.68 -16.68
N LEU A 187 13.97 -14.70 -16.37
CA LEU A 187 14.20 -15.15 -15.00
C LEU A 187 14.82 -14.04 -14.12
N GLY A 188 15.75 -13.27 -14.68
CA GLY A 188 16.34 -12.10 -13.98
C GLY A 188 15.32 -10.99 -13.75
N ILE A 189 14.49 -10.67 -14.74
CA ILE A 189 13.44 -9.66 -14.63
C ILE A 189 12.38 -10.09 -13.61
N ASP A 190 11.93 -11.35 -13.66
CA ASP A 190 10.95 -11.89 -12.71
C ASP A 190 11.48 -11.85 -11.28
N PHE A 191 12.74 -12.25 -11.07
CA PHE A 191 13.36 -12.17 -9.75
C PHE A 191 13.41 -10.73 -9.21
N ALA A 192 13.79 -9.78 -10.05
CA ALA A 192 13.82 -8.38 -9.67
C ALA A 192 12.39 -7.84 -9.37
N ALA A 193 11.42 -8.15 -10.23
CA ALA A 193 10.03 -7.75 -10.05
C ALA A 193 9.42 -8.32 -8.76
N VAL A 194 9.59 -9.62 -8.51
CA VAL A 194 9.10 -10.30 -7.30
C VAL A 194 9.75 -9.71 -6.05
N SER A 195 11.06 -9.46 -6.07
CA SER A 195 11.77 -8.85 -4.94
C SER A 195 11.21 -7.45 -4.63
N LEU A 196 10.99 -6.64 -5.66
CA LEU A 196 10.43 -5.29 -5.52
C LEU A 196 8.99 -5.31 -4.98
N LEU A 197 8.17 -6.27 -5.44
CA LEU A 197 6.80 -6.48 -4.94
C LEU A 197 6.78 -6.86 -3.45
N PHE A 198 7.69 -7.74 -3.00
CA PHE A 198 7.80 -8.08 -1.59
C PHE A 198 8.26 -6.91 -0.74
N ILE A 199 9.23 -6.12 -1.19
CA ILE A 199 9.68 -4.90 -0.51
C ILE A 199 8.52 -3.91 -0.39
N PHE A 200 7.81 -3.65 -1.49
CA PHE A 200 6.64 -2.76 -1.48
C PHE A 200 5.56 -3.27 -0.53
N SER A 201 5.19 -4.55 -0.60
CA SER A 201 4.18 -5.16 0.26
C SER A 201 4.55 -5.05 1.74
N TRP A 202 5.83 -5.22 2.10
CA TRP A 202 6.33 -5.04 3.45
C TRP A 202 6.10 -3.62 3.97
N PHE A 203 6.56 -2.61 3.23
CA PHE A 203 6.39 -1.21 3.63
C PHE A 203 4.92 -0.79 3.67
N PHE A 204 4.14 -1.17 2.66
CA PHE A 204 2.73 -0.84 2.55
C PHE A 204 1.91 -1.43 3.71
N THR A 205 2.08 -2.72 3.98
CA THR A 205 1.39 -3.41 5.09
C THR A 205 1.79 -2.84 6.44
N GLY A 206 3.08 -2.52 6.63
CA GLY A 206 3.57 -1.88 7.85
C GLY A 206 2.90 -0.52 8.10
N ARG A 207 2.78 0.29 7.05
CA ARG A 207 2.12 1.60 7.14
C ARG A 207 0.63 1.51 7.41
N LEU A 208 -0.06 0.52 6.81
CA LEU A 208 -1.50 0.29 7.05
C LEU A 208 -1.80 -0.24 8.45
N LEU A 209 -0.95 -1.11 8.98
CA LEU A 209 -1.18 -1.70 10.31
C LEU A 209 -0.77 -0.79 11.46
N LYS A 210 0.06 0.23 11.21
CA LYS A 210 0.52 1.16 12.25
C LYS A 210 -0.63 1.86 12.98
N PRO A 211 -1.56 2.57 12.31
CA PRO A 211 -2.66 3.26 12.98
C PRO A 211 -3.60 2.28 13.70
N LEU A 212 -3.80 1.08 13.16
CA LEU A 212 -4.62 0.06 13.82
C LEU A 212 -3.99 -0.43 15.12
N LYS A 213 -2.66 -0.59 15.13
CA LYS A 213 -1.91 -0.95 16.34
C LYS A 213 -1.99 0.15 17.38
N GLU A 214 -1.76 1.40 17.01
CA GLU A 214 -1.82 2.56 17.91
C GLU A 214 -3.21 2.71 18.52
N ASN A 215 -4.28 2.57 17.72
CA ASN A 215 -5.66 2.60 18.21
C ASN A 215 -5.95 1.45 19.19
N HIS A 216 -5.48 0.24 18.90
CA HIS A 216 -5.69 -0.89 19.81
C HIS A 216 -4.94 -0.73 21.13
N GLU A 217 -3.69 -0.22 21.08
CA GLU A 217 -2.91 0.05 22.28
C GLU A 217 -3.55 1.16 23.11
N ALA A 218 -4.01 2.24 22.50
CA ALA A 218 -4.73 3.30 23.15
C ALA A 218 -6.04 2.80 23.79
N GLN A 219 -6.80 1.96 23.10
CA GLN A 219 -8.01 1.35 23.64
C GLN A 219 -7.72 0.42 24.85
N THR A 220 -6.65 -0.37 24.77
CA THR A 220 -6.27 -1.27 25.89
C THR A 220 -5.83 -0.46 27.10
N GLN A 221 -5.03 0.59 26.90
CA GLN A 221 -4.63 1.50 27.97
C GLN A 221 -5.82 2.23 28.57
N PHE A 222 -6.78 2.68 27.75
CA PHE A 222 -8.02 3.29 28.21
C PHE A 222 -8.81 2.37 29.15
N ILE A 223 -9.02 1.10 28.76
CA ILE A 223 -9.75 0.12 29.59
C ILE A 223 -9.01 -0.17 30.89
N ALA A 224 -7.68 -0.31 30.85
CA ALA A 224 -6.87 -0.56 32.04
C ALA A 224 -6.92 0.63 33.03
N ALA A 225 -6.75 1.86 32.53
CA ALA A 225 -6.84 3.07 33.34
C ALA A 225 -8.25 3.27 33.92
N ALA A 226 -9.29 3.07 33.11
CA ALA A 226 -10.69 3.12 33.55
C ALA A 226 -10.96 2.16 34.70
N SER A 227 -10.51 0.91 34.58
CA SER A 227 -10.67 -0.10 35.61
C SER A 227 -9.97 0.27 36.93
N HIS A 228 -8.78 0.88 36.83
CA HIS A 228 -8.03 1.34 37.99
C HIS A 228 -8.73 2.51 38.69
N GLU A 229 -9.18 3.52 37.92
CA GLU A 229 -9.82 4.73 38.45
C GLU A 229 -11.25 4.47 39.00
N LEU A 230 -11.93 3.41 38.56
CA LEU A 230 -13.21 2.97 39.10
C LEU A 230 -13.02 2.14 40.40
N ARG A 231 -11.96 1.36 40.52
CA ARG A 231 -11.73 0.48 41.70
C ARG A 231 -11.49 1.28 42.96
N THR A 232 -10.75 2.40 42.86
CA THR A 232 -10.38 3.22 44.04
C THR A 232 -11.63 3.77 44.79
N PRO A 233 -12.53 4.53 44.13
CA PRO A 233 -13.73 5.06 44.81
C PRO A 233 -14.67 3.93 45.28
N LEU A 234 -14.75 2.84 44.50
CA LEU A 234 -15.57 1.68 44.93
C LEU A 234 -15.05 1.07 46.24
N SER A 235 -13.73 0.91 46.39
CA SER A 235 -13.12 0.40 47.62
C SER A 235 -13.38 1.35 48.78
N VAL A 236 -13.36 2.67 48.54
CA VAL A 236 -13.68 3.65 49.62
C VAL A 236 -15.16 3.57 50.03
N ILE A 237 -16.07 3.42 49.06
CA ILE A 237 -17.50 3.25 49.32
C ILE A 237 -17.75 1.98 50.16
N LEU A 238 -17.15 0.85 49.76
CA LEU A 238 -17.28 -0.42 50.46
C LEU A 238 -16.75 -0.32 51.92
N ALA A 239 -15.53 0.20 52.07
CA ALA A 239 -14.93 0.39 53.40
C ALA A 239 -15.75 1.33 54.30
N SER A 240 -16.26 2.47 53.69
CA SER A 240 -17.12 3.39 54.46
C SER A 240 -18.45 2.77 54.82
N SER A 241 -19.01 1.89 53.96
CA SER A 241 -20.24 1.15 54.28
C SER A 241 -20.05 0.16 55.41
N GLU A 242 -18.94 -0.61 55.42
CA GLU A 242 -18.60 -1.53 56.51
C GLU A 242 -18.40 -0.79 57.85
N CYS A 243 -17.72 0.35 57.82
CA CYS A 243 -17.52 1.17 59.01
C CYS A 243 -18.82 1.77 59.53
N CYS A 244 -19.82 2.04 58.67
CA CYS A 244 -21.13 2.52 59.13
C CYS A 244 -21.86 1.58 60.04
N GLU A 245 -21.65 0.25 60.00
CA GLU A 245 -22.32 -0.76 60.79
C GLU A 245 -21.93 -0.68 62.25
N THR A 246 -20.74 -0.19 62.57
CA THR A 246 -20.21 -0.18 63.98
C THR A 246 -19.97 1.24 64.48
N ALA A 247 -20.22 2.27 63.69
CA ALA A 247 -19.95 3.67 64.02
C ALA A 247 -21.05 4.34 64.82
N SER A 248 -20.69 5.40 65.55
CA SER A 248 -21.64 6.29 66.20
C SER A 248 -22.49 7.07 65.22
N GLU A 249 -23.66 7.64 65.65
CA GLU A 249 -24.54 8.42 64.75
C GLU A 249 -23.84 9.62 64.09
N GLU A 250 -22.89 10.24 64.78
CA GLU A 250 -22.13 11.38 64.26
C GLU A 250 -21.11 10.95 63.23
N GLU A 251 -20.42 9.83 63.45
CA GLU A 251 -19.46 9.24 62.48
C GLU A 251 -20.16 8.67 61.24
N GLN A 252 -21.37 8.09 61.40
CA GLN A 252 -22.19 7.62 60.28
C GLN A 252 -22.50 8.71 59.29
N LYS A 253 -22.79 9.93 59.73
CA LYS A 253 -23.01 11.08 58.85
C LYS A 253 -21.80 11.37 57.99
N GLY A 254 -20.59 11.25 58.57
CA GLY A 254 -19.33 11.42 57.82
C GLY A 254 -19.11 10.34 56.77
N PHE A 255 -19.41 9.07 57.11
CA PHE A 255 -19.32 7.98 56.14
C PHE A 255 -20.35 8.10 55.01
N PHE A 256 -21.60 8.48 55.32
CA PHE A 256 -22.60 8.74 54.28
C PHE A 256 -22.21 9.90 53.35
N GLN A 257 -21.60 10.96 53.85
CA GLN A 257 -21.06 12.04 53.02
C GLN A 257 -19.94 11.54 52.10
N THR A 258 -19.06 10.67 52.61
CA THR A 258 -17.98 10.05 51.86
C THR A 258 -18.51 9.15 50.74
N ILE A 259 -19.48 8.27 51.07
CA ILE A 259 -20.14 7.40 50.07
C ILE A 259 -20.80 8.24 48.97
N ARG A 260 -21.55 9.29 49.36
CA ARG A 260 -22.21 10.17 48.42
C ARG A 260 -21.20 10.89 47.48
N LYS A 261 -20.11 11.39 48.05
CA LYS A 261 -19.04 12.09 47.31
C LYS A 261 -18.35 11.13 46.30
N GLU A 262 -17.98 9.93 46.73
CA GLU A 262 -17.33 8.98 45.84
C GLU A 262 -18.31 8.38 44.80
N GLY A 263 -19.59 8.22 45.15
CA GLY A 263 -20.66 7.85 44.22
C GLY A 263 -20.85 8.91 43.12
N GLN A 264 -20.87 10.20 43.47
CA GLN A 264 -20.94 11.30 42.49
C GLN A 264 -19.69 11.35 41.64
N ARG A 265 -18.52 11.09 42.22
CA ARG A 265 -17.25 11.04 41.47
C ARG A 265 -17.26 9.93 40.44
N MET A 266 -17.74 8.71 40.79
CA MET A 266 -17.91 7.59 39.87
C MET A 266 -18.89 7.91 38.74
N HIS A 267 -20.02 8.55 39.07
CA HIS A 267 -21.02 8.96 38.09
C HIS A 267 -20.40 9.90 37.02
N ASN A 268 -19.65 10.91 37.46
CA ASN A 268 -18.98 11.83 36.55
C ASN A 268 -17.95 11.11 35.66
N LEU A 269 -17.15 10.20 36.24
CA LEU A 269 -16.17 9.40 35.53
C LEU A 269 -16.82 8.54 34.42
N ILE A 270 -17.94 7.89 34.73
CA ILE A 270 -18.70 7.07 33.76
C ILE A 270 -19.23 7.94 32.64
N ASN A 271 -19.80 9.13 32.93
CA ASN A 271 -20.27 10.06 31.89
C ASN A 271 -19.14 10.57 30.99
N ASP A 272 -17.99 10.88 31.59
CA ASP A 272 -16.77 11.27 30.83
C ASP A 272 -16.32 10.14 29.88
N MET A 273 -16.31 8.89 30.37
CA MET A 273 -16.00 7.71 29.57
C MET A 273 -16.98 7.47 28.42
N LEU A 274 -18.30 7.63 28.69
CA LEU A 274 -19.34 7.51 27.66
C LEU A 274 -19.18 8.59 26.60
N THR A 275 -18.86 9.82 26.99
CA THR A 275 -18.59 10.92 26.07
C THR A 275 -17.41 10.57 25.14
N LEU A 276 -16.31 10.06 25.70
CA LEU A 276 -15.13 9.66 24.91
C LEU A 276 -15.37 8.41 24.06
N ALA A 277 -16.21 7.46 24.50
CA ALA A 277 -16.55 6.28 23.72
C ALA A 277 -17.40 6.63 22.49
N HIS A 278 -18.25 7.65 22.60
CA HIS A 278 -19.08 8.14 21.51
C HIS A 278 -18.28 9.02 20.50
N SER A 279 -17.26 9.73 20.94
CA SER A 279 -16.42 10.56 20.06
C SER A 279 -15.59 9.77 19.05
N GLY A 280 -15.13 8.56 19.42
CA GLY A 280 -14.37 7.67 18.54
C GLY A 280 -15.19 6.90 17.49
N SER A 281 -16.51 6.88 17.62
CA SER A 281 -17.42 6.33 16.64
C SER A 281 -18.14 7.50 15.95
N ASN A 282 -18.22 7.57 14.64
CA ASN A 282 -18.93 8.59 13.82
C ASN A 282 -20.34 9.00 14.35
N ARG A 283 -20.62 8.80 15.63
CA ARG A 283 -21.86 9.01 16.37
C ARG A 283 -21.82 10.24 17.30
N PHE A 284 -20.71 11.00 17.31
CA PHE A 284 -20.68 12.27 18.01
C PHE A 284 -21.43 13.30 17.14
N THR A 285 -22.76 13.30 17.25
CA THR A 285 -23.61 14.27 16.58
C THR A 285 -23.49 15.60 17.29
N VAL A 286 -22.94 16.60 16.61
CA VAL A 286 -22.92 18.00 17.06
C VAL A 286 -24.20 18.64 16.54
N GLU A 287 -25.00 19.19 17.45
CA GLU A 287 -26.22 19.94 17.08
C GLU A 287 -25.85 21.39 16.89
N TYR A 288 -25.61 21.79 15.64
CA TYR A 288 -25.22 23.15 15.29
C TYR A 288 -26.40 24.12 15.40
N HIS A 289 -26.22 25.14 16.23
CA HIS A 289 -27.16 26.25 16.39
C HIS A 289 -26.42 27.59 16.24
N ASP A 290 -27.17 28.65 15.95
CA ASP A 290 -26.67 30.01 15.96
C ASP A 290 -26.50 30.47 17.43
N VAL A 291 -25.30 30.44 17.96
CA VAL A 291 -25.00 30.72 19.38
C VAL A 291 -24.28 32.05 19.53
N GLN A 292 -24.66 32.82 20.55
CA GLN A 292 -23.94 33.98 21.04
C GLN A 292 -22.86 33.54 22.03
N LEU A 293 -21.60 33.56 21.62
CA LEU A 293 -20.48 33.10 22.44
C LEU A 293 -20.20 34.04 23.64
N ASP A 294 -20.49 35.31 23.55
CA ASP A 294 -20.40 36.27 24.65
C ASP A 294 -21.34 35.89 25.82
N THR A 295 -22.59 35.56 25.50
CA THR A 295 -23.55 35.04 26.47
C THR A 295 -23.11 33.74 27.11
N LEU A 296 -22.53 32.83 26.29
CA LEU A 296 -22.01 31.55 26.78
C LEU A 296 -20.83 31.75 27.75
N CYS A 297 -19.91 32.65 27.41
CA CYS A 297 -18.79 33.04 28.27
C CYS A 297 -19.27 33.72 29.56
N LEU A 298 -20.29 34.59 29.51
CA LEU A 298 -20.88 35.20 30.67
C LEU A 298 -21.51 34.19 31.62
N ASN A 299 -22.31 33.27 31.10
CA ASN A 299 -22.89 32.18 31.88
C ASN A 299 -21.82 31.33 32.58
N ALA A 300 -20.74 31.01 31.87
CA ALA A 300 -19.61 30.28 32.45
C ALA A 300 -18.91 31.08 33.53
N TYR A 301 -18.71 32.40 33.33
CA TYR A 301 -18.14 33.29 34.31
C TYR A 301 -18.98 33.33 35.60
N GLU A 302 -20.31 33.54 35.50
CA GLU A 302 -21.22 33.60 36.65
C GLU A 302 -21.22 32.25 37.43
N ALA A 303 -21.21 31.13 36.74
CA ALA A 303 -21.16 29.81 37.38
C ALA A 303 -19.88 29.60 38.21
N PHE A 304 -18.75 30.14 37.75
CA PHE A 304 -17.45 29.92 38.41
C PHE A 304 -17.02 31.05 39.35
N GLU A 305 -17.66 32.22 39.30
CA GLU A 305 -17.30 33.38 40.15
C GLU A 305 -17.34 33.02 41.66
N SER A 306 -18.42 32.38 42.09
CA SER A 306 -18.57 31.95 43.49
C SER A 306 -17.51 30.94 43.93
N LEU A 307 -17.15 30.02 43.05
CA LEU A 307 -16.14 28.95 43.30
C LEU A 307 -14.73 29.58 43.40
N CYS A 308 -14.40 30.53 42.51
CA CYS A 308 -13.15 31.26 42.54
C CYS A 308 -13.04 32.10 43.81
N ARG A 309 -14.10 32.80 44.18
CA ARG A 309 -14.15 33.61 45.41
C ARG A 309 -13.98 32.77 46.65
N ALA A 310 -14.60 31.59 46.73
CA ALA A 310 -14.44 30.63 47.82
C ALA A 310 -12.98 30.14 47.98
N LYS A 311 -12.25 30.07 46.86
CA LYS A 311 -10.82 29.68 46.83
C LYS A 311 -9.87 30.89 46.84
N ARG A 312 -10.39 32.10 47.10
CA ARG A 312 -9.65 33.38 47.10
C ARG A 312 -8.90 33.63 45.79
N LEU A 313 -9.50 33.29 44.65
CA LEU A 313 -9.00 33.58 43.31
C LEU A 313 -9.77 34.76 42.69
N SER A 314 -9.09 35.56 41.85
CA SER A 314 -9.73 36.58 41.03
C SER A 314 -10.10 35.99 39.67
N LEU A 315 -11.39 36.09 39.31
CA LEU A 315 -11.86 35.68 37.96
C LEU A 315 -12.19 36.94 37.16
N HIS A 316 -11.67 37.06 35.96
CA HIS A 316 -11.92 38.16 35.04
C HIS A 316 -12.48 37.64 33.73
N LEU A 317 -13.44 38.37 33.16
CA LEU A 317 -13.99 38.16 31.84
C LEU A 317 -13.69 39.37 30.96
N ILE A 318 -13.05 39.14 29.82
CA ILE A 318 -12.76 40.17 28.81
C ILE A 318 -13.55 39.78 27.56
N LEU A 319 -14.52 40.64 27.22
CA LEU A 319 -15.32 40.51 25.99
C LEU A 319 -14.90 41.61 25.00
N PRO A 320 -15.12 41.36 23.69
CA PRO A 320 -14.87 42.38 22.68
C PRO A 320 -15.81 43.58 22.84
N ASP A 321 -15.36 44.77 22.47
CA ASP A 321 -16.13 46.01 22.59
C ASP A 321 -17.40 46.01 21.72
N GLU A 322 -17.33 45.33 20.56
CA GLU A 322 -18.47 45.15 19.67
C GLU A 322 -19.09 43.74 19.88
N VAL A 323 -20.42 43.67 19.73
CA VAL A 323 -21.14 42.40 19.83
C VAL A 323 -20.62 41.41 18.75
N PRO A 324 -20.05 40.30 19.13
CA PRO A 324 -19.52 39.33 18.15
C PRO A 324 -20.66 38.75 17.31
N PRO A 325 -20.37 38.39 16.07
CA PRO A 325 -21.34 37.66 15.25
C PRO A 325 -21.69 36.29 15.89
N ARG A 326 -22.84 35.73 15.53
CA ARG A 326 -23.22 34.41 16.02
C ARG A 326 -22.30 33.34 15.46
N CYS A 327 -21.96 32.37 16.28
CA CYS A 327 -21.14 31.23 15.95
C CYS A 327 -22.04 29.98 15.73
N MET A 328 -21.81 29.25 14.64
CA MET A 328 -22.47 27.96 14.39
C MET A 328 -21.79 26.88 15.22
N CYS A 329 -22.35 26.59 16.39
CA CYS A 329 -21.80 25.56 17.29
C CYS A 329 -22.90 24.92 18.15
N ASP A 330 -22.54 23.86 18.86
CA ASP A 330 -23.35 23.23 19.90
C ASP A 330 -23.07 23.93 21.23
N ALA A 331 -24.05 24.70 21.72
CA ALA A 331 -23.90 25.53 22.90
C ALA A 331 -23.55 24.71 24.15
N ASP A 332 -24.20 23.55 24.35
CA ASP A 332 -24.00 22.73 25.54
C ASP A 332 -22.61 22.11 25.53
N ARG A 333 -22.12 21.70 24.36
CA ARG A 333 -20.78 21.14 24.19
C ARG A 333 -19.69 22.19 24.39
N ILE A 334 -19.88 23.38 23.85
CA ILE A 334 -18.89 24.46 24.07
C ILE A 334 -18.94 24.92 25.54
N ALA A 335 -20.11 24.99 26.19
CA ALA A 335 -20.21 25.24 27.63
C ALA A 335 -19.46 24.17 28.44
N GLN A 336 -19.53 22.90 28.03
CA GLN A 336 -18.76 21.82 28.64
C GLN A 336 -17.25 22.05 28.50
N VAL A 337 -16.77 22.48 27.32
CA VAL A 337 -15.35 22.86 27.13
C VAL A 337 -14.93 23.97 28.09
N LEU A 338 -15.71 25.05 28.15
CA LEU A 338 -15.43 26.18 29.06
C LEU A 338 -15.38 25.71 30.51
N SER A 339 -16.33 24.89 30.93
CA SER A 339 -16.37 24.32 32.28
C SER A 339 -15.11 23.51 32.59
N ILE A 340 -14.65 22.65 31.65
CA ILE A 340 -13.43 21.86 31.80
C ILE A 340 -12.21 22.77 31.98
N LEU A 341 -12.06 23.80 31.12
CA LEU A 341 -10.92 24.73 31.18
C LEU A 341 -10.92 25.56 32.46
N LEU A 342 -12.07 26.08 32.86
CA LEU A 342 -12.21 26.85 34.11
C LEU A 342 -11.98 25.97 35.35
N HIS A 343 -12.45 24.73 35.35
CA HIS A 343 -12.15 23.78 36.43
C HIS A 343 -10.66 23.47 36.53
N ASN A 344 -9.97 23.30 35.40
CA ASN A 344 -8.52 23.13 35.40
C ASN A 344 -7.83 24.39 35.97
N ALA A 345 -8.15 25.59 35.48
CA ALA A 345 -7.60 26.82 35.98
C ALA A 345 -7.83 26.98 37.50
N LEU A 346 -9.07 26.72 37.96
CA LEU A 346 -9.41 26.74 39.38
C LEU A 346 -8.57 25.75 40.20
N SER A 347 -8.30 24.56 39.65
CA SER A 347 -7.59 23.48 40.38
C SER A 347 -6.10 23.75 40.54
N TYR A 348 -5.48 24.36 39.53
CA TYR A 348 -4.03 24.50 39.46
C TYR A 348 -3.54 25.92 39.80
N THR A 349 -4.43 26.88 40.00
CA THR A 349 -4.09 28.21 40.47
C THR A 349 -4.05 28.24 42.01
N PRO A 350 -2.95 28.67 42.64
CA PRO A 350 -2.83 28.84 44.08
C PRO A 350 -3.72 29.99 44.58
N GLU A 351 -4.00 30.01 45.92
CA GLU A 351 -4.71 31.13 46.53
C GLU A 351 -4.04 32.47 46.24
N GLY A 352 -4.85 33.51 45.95
CA GLY A 352 -4.38 34.84 45.56
C GLY A 352 -4.05 34.96 44.08
N GLY A 353 -4.14 33.87 43.29
CA GLY A 353 -3.92 33.92 41.87
C GLY A 353 -5.11 34.45 41.06
N GLN A 354 -4.91 34.53 39.74
CA GLN A 354 -5.86 35.15 38.82
C GLN A 354 -6.19 34.16 37.66
N ILE A 355 -7.45 34.13 37.27
CA ILE A 355 -7.96 33.44 36.09
C ILE A 355 -8.60 34.49 35.19
N THR A 356 -8.24 34.50 33.90
CA THR A 356 -8.80 35.45 32.92
C THR A 356 -9.37 34.68 31.76
N MET A 357 -10.66 34.86 31.48
CA MET A 357 -11.30 34.33 30.26
C MET A 357 -11.48 35.47 29.27
N THR A 358 -10.98 35.29 28.06
CA THR A 358 -11.03 36.29 26.98
C THR A 358 -11.75 35.70 25.78
N LEU A 359 -12.74 36.42 25.25
CA LEU A 359 -13.36 36.12 23.96
C LEU A 359 -12.87 37.15 22.94
N SER A 360 -12.39 36.71 21.83
CA SER A 360 -12.03 37.53 20.67
C SER A 360 -12.56 36.94 19.38
N TYR A 361 -12.80 37.77 18.38
CA TYR A 361 -13.19 37.33 17.06
C TYR A 361 -12.42 38.07 15.97
N TYR A 362 -12.13 37.38 14.88
CA TYR A 362 -11.42 37.91 13.74
C TYR A 362 -12.26 37.72 12.49
N GLN A 363 -12.61 38.82 11.80
CA GLN A 363 -13.15 38.70 10.45
C GLN A 363 -12.00 38.43 9.50
N ALA A 364 -11.99 37.26 8.86
CA ALA A 364 -11.01 36.98 7.81
C ALA A 364 -11.32 37.91 6.62
N ALA A 365 -10.36 38.75 6.24
CA ALA A 365 -10.46 39.57 5.04
C ALA A 365 -10.82 38.69 3.82
N SER A 366 -11.94 39.05 3.18
CA SER A 366 -12.47 38.36 2.02
C SER A 366 -11.44 38.34 0.87
N ARG A 367 -10.67 37.27 0.71
CA ARG A 367 -10.00 36.95 -0.56
C ARG A 367 -11.07 36.43 -1.51
N THR A 368 -11.38 37.23 -2.53
CA THR A 368 -12.28 36.90 -3.66
C THR A 368 -12.19 35.43 -4.07
N ALA A 369 -13.25 34.70 -3.77
CA ALA A 369 -13.38 33.33 -4.22
C ALA A 369 -13.87 33.30 -5.66
N HIS A 370 -13.11 32.67 -6.52
CA HIS A 370 -13.53 32.30 -7.86
C HIS A 370 -14.74 31.35 -7.78
N TYR A 371 -15.74 31.67 -8.57
CA TYR A 371 -16.97 30.93 -8.74
C TYR A 371 -16.74 29.47 -9.11
N GLY A 372 -17.24 28.55 -8.30
CA GLY A 372 -17.42 27.14 -8.60
C GLY A 372 -18.74 26.66 -7.98
N ARG A 373 -19.66 26.26 -8.85
CA ARG A 373 -21.04 25.78 -8.61
C ARG A 373 -21.06 24.67 -7.55
N MET A 374 -21.70 24.86 -6.43
CA MET A 374 -22.60 23.92 -5.73
C MET A 374 -22.71 24.24 -4.21
N GLY A 375 -23.92 24.43 -3.73
CA GLY A 375 -24.29 24.14 -2.34
C GLY A 375 -24.17 25.31 -1.35
N PHE A 376 -25.29 25.80 -0.91
CA PHE A 376 -25.51 26.73 0.18
C PHE A 376 -24.73 26.34 1.45
N LEU A 377 -23.59 26.95 1.68
CA LEU A 377 -23.00 27.08 3.00
C LEU A 377 -22.76 28.56 3.21
N HIS A 378 -23.48 29.14 4.16
CA HIS A 378 -23.18 30.45 4.69
C HIS A 378 -21.74 30.43 5.24
N LYS A 379 -20.81 30.91 4.44
CA LYS A 379 -19.41 31.04 4.84
C LYS A 379 -19.29 32.31 5.70
N ASN A 380 -19.73 32.20 6.98
CA ASN A 380 -19.33 33.18 7.99
C ASN A 380 -17.81 33.06 8.11
N ASN A 381 -17.11 34.04 7.60
CA ASN A 381 -15.64 34.06 7.54
C ASN A 381 -15.05 34.57 8.87
N SER A 382 -15.84 34.52 9.96
CA SER A 382 -15.47 34.92 11.30
C SER A 382 -14.82 33.73 12.02
N ARG A 383 -13.69 33.97 12.64
CA ARG A 383 -13.02 32.99 13.52
C ARG A 383 -13.13 33.48 14.94
N PHE A 384 -13.55 32.61 15.83
CA PHE A 384 -13.68 32.91 17.25
C PHE A 384 -12.52 32.29 18.01
N GLU A 385 -12.03 33.00 18.99
CA GLU A 385 -10.99 32.52 19.89
C GLU A 385 -11.42 32.77 21.33
N ILE A 386 -11.48 31.69 22.12
CA ILE A 386 -11.72 31.77 23.56
C ILE A 386 -10.44 31.34 24.27
N ALA A 387 -9.87 32.18 25.07
CA ALA A 387 -8.67 31.92 25.84
C ALA A 387 -8.99 31.92 27.34
N VAL A 388 -8.53 30.89 28.05
CA VAL A 388 -8.58 30.80 29.53
C VAL A 388 -7.14 30.80 30.02
N ALA A 389 -6.73 31.91 30.60
CA ALA A 389 -5.41 32.11 31.18
C ALA A 389 -5.46 31.94 32.71
N ASP A 390 -4.52 31.23 33.28
CA ASP A 390 -4.31 31.07 34.72
C ASP A 390 -2.91 31.55 35.14
N THR A 391 -2.75 31.90 36.41
CA THR A 391 -1.46 32.22 37.04
C THR A 391 -0.97 31.03 37.91
N GLY A 392 -1.22 29.81 37.48
CA GLY A 392 -0.93 28.60 38.21
C GLY A 392 0.50 28.09 38.03
N ILE A 393 0.68 26.82 38.24
CA ILE A 393 2.01 26.12 38.23
C ILE A 393 2.63 26.00 36.83
N GLY A 394 1.86 26.31 35.76
CA GLY A 394 2.27 26.16 34.37
C GLY A 394 2.42 24.69 33.95
N ILE A 395 2.70 24.49 32.67
CA ILE A 395 2.83 23.16 32.04
C ILE A 395 4.20 23.09 31.34
N SER A 396 4.96 22.02 31.60
CA SER A 396 6.27 21.84 30.96
C SER A 396 6.10 21.56 29.46
N ASP A 397 7.11 21.91 28.64
CA ASP A 397 7.07 21.66 27.19
C ASP A 397 6.97 20.16 26.82
N ALA A 398 7.48 19.29 27.71
CA ALA A 398 7.32 17.85 27.57
C ALA A 398 5.86 17.42 27.77
N ASP A 399 5.20 17.98 28.80
CA ASP A 399 3.81 17.68 29.13
C ASP A 399 2.81 18.27 28.12
N LYS A 400 3.08 19.45 27.55
CA LYS A 400 2.19 20.14 26.57
C LYS A 400 1.79 19.24 25.40
N LYS A 401 2.65 18.30 25.01
CA LYS A 401 2.38 17.35 23.92
C LYS A 401 1.37 16.28 24.30
N HIS A 402 1.20 16.01 25.60
CA HIS A 402 0.45 14.89 26.14
C HIS A 402 -0.77 15.26 26.97
N ILE A 403 -0.94 16.55 27.34
CA ILE A 403 -2.04 16.98 28.21
C ILE A 403 -3.44 16.70 27.65
N PHE A 404 -3.57 16.51 26.34
CA PHE A 404 -4.82 16.12 25.67
C PHE A 404 -4.98 14.59 25.51
N ASP A 405 -3.95 13.80 25.91
CA ASP A 405 -4.05 12.35 25.92
C ASP A 405 -4.97 11.87 27.04
N ARG A 406 -5.73 10.81 26.78
CA ARG A 406 -6.69 10.25 27.73
C ARG A 406 -5.97 9.73 28.97
N PHE A 407 -6.45 10.07 30.19
CA PHE A 407 -5.86 9.73 31.49
C PHE A 407 -4.46 10.31 31.75
N TYR A 408 -3.97 11.19 30.91
CA TYR A 408 -2.68 11.82 31.13
C TYR A 408 -2.76 12.83 32.29
N ARG A 409 -1.76 12.78 33.16
CA ARG A 409 -1.59 13.71 34.29
C ARG A 409 -0.10 14.01 34.45
N ALA A 410 0.27 15.29 34.41
CA ALA A 410 1.64 15.72 34.68
C ALA A 410 2.06 15.31 36.10
N GLU A 411 3.32 14.96 36.32
CA GLU A 411 3.79 14.47 37.64
C GLU A 411 3.51 15.44 38.78
N LYS A 412 3.67 16.72 38.55
CA LYS A 412 3.37 17.79 39.54
C LYS A 412 1.88 17.88 39.90
N SER A 413 0.97 17.35 39.08
CA SER A 413 -0.48 17.40 39.28
C SER A 413 -1.08 16.15 39.94
N ARG A 414 -0.28 15.12 40.18
CA ARG A 414 -0.74 13.83 40.75
C ARG A 414 -1.28 13.95 42.17
N SER A 415 -0.92 14.98 42.92
CA SER A 415 -1.37 15.22 44.30
C SER A 415 -2.76 15.87 44.39
N SER A 416 -3.31 16.44 43.31
CA SER A 416 -4.65 17.03 43.34
C SER A 416 -5.72 15.94 43.25
N LYS A 417 -6.42 15.72 44.39
CA LYS A 417 -7.53 14.75 44.49
C LYS A 417 -8.74 15.27 43.71
N GLY A 418 -9.12 14.62 42.62
CA GLY A 418 -10.42 14.88 42.00
C GLY A 418 -10.49 14.77 40.47
N HIS A 419 -9.37 14.83 39.74
CA HIS A 419 -9.36 14.81 38.27
C HIS A 419 -8.78 13.51 37.73
N PHE A 420 -9.51 12.90 36.81
CA PHE A 420 -9.14 11.60 36.19
C PHE A 420 -8.24 11.74 34.95
N GLY A 421 -7.91 12.96 34.54
CA GLY A 421 -7.15 13.19 33.30
C GLY A 421 -7.98 12.97 32.01
N LEU A 422 -9.31 13.02 32.11
CA LEU A 422 -10.21 12.89 30.96
C LEU A 422 -10.72 14.24 30.44
N GLY A 423 -10.81 15.27 31.28
CA GLY A 423 -11.43 16.54 30.92
C GLY A 423 -10.81 17.19 29.68
N LEU A 424 -9.47 17.34 29.64
CA LEU A 424 -8.81 17.97 28.49
C LEU A 424 -8.94 17.14 27.22
N SER A 425 -8.96 15.80 27.31
CA SER A 425 -9.21 14.95 26.14
C SER A 425 -10.64 15.08 25.63
N ILE A 426 -11.62 15.28 26.53
CA ILE A 426 -13.02 15.56 26.14
C ILE A 426 -13.11 16.94 25.45
N ALA A 427 -12.46 17.96 26.03
CA ALA A 427 -12.42 19.29 25.42
C ALA A 427 -11.80 19.24 24.00
N TYR A 428 -10.73 18.49 23.83
CA TYR A 428 -10.10 18.28 22.51
C TYR A 428 -11.06 17.63 21.50
N GLU A 429 -11.73 16.54 21.88
CA GLU A 429 -12.68 15.84 21.01
C GLU A 429 -13.89 16.73 20.64
N ILE A 430 -14.42 17.49 21.60
CA ILE A 430 -15.53 18.43 21.34
C ILE A 430 -15.10 19.51 20.34
N VAL A 431 -13.95 20.14 20.59
CA VAL A 431 -13.44 21.21 19.70
C VAL A 431 -13.10 20.66 18.33
N ALA A 432 -12.51 19.47 18.23
CA ALA A 432 -12.24 18.78 16.97
C ALA A 432 -13.52 18.45 16.19
N ALA A 433 -14.59 18.01 16.87
CA ALA A 433 -15.90 17.77 16.26
C ALA A 433 -16.55 19.05 15.70
N HIS A 434 -16.23 20.22 16.25
CA HIS A 434 -16.61 21.54 15.74
C HIS A 434 -15.65 22.05 14.65
N HIS A 435 -14.72 21.24 14.15
CA HIS A 435 -13.68 21.63 13.19
C HIS A 435 -12.78 22.77 13.71
N GLY A 436 -12.72 22.94 15.03
CA GLY A 436 -11.90 23.91 15.74
C GLY A 436 -10.51 23.37 16.07
N LYS A 437 -9.77 24.17 16.84
CA LYS A 437 -8.46 23.79 17.39
C LYS A 437 -8.38 24.19 18.85
N ILE A 438 -7.84 23.33 19.71
CA ILE A 438 -7.49 23.63 21.08
C ILE A 438 -5.99 23.41 21.28
N TYR A 439 -5.33 24.31 21.98
CA TYR A 439 -3.90 24.21 22.31
C TYR A 439 -3.59 24.98 23.58
N VAL A 440 -2.38 24.84 24.10
CA VAL A 440 -1.91 25.52 25.32
C VAL A 440 -0.63 26.29 25.04
N GLU A 441 -0.53 27.48 25.64
CA GLU A 441 0.65 28.35 25.61
C GLU A 441 1.06 28.70 27.05
N ASP A 442 2.27 29.25 27.20
CA ASP A 442 2.71 29.77 28.50
C ASP A 442 2.07 31.15 28.73
N ASN A 443 1.60 31.36 29.96
CA ASN A 443 1.17 32.70 30.35
C ASN A 443 2.38 33.55 30.72
N PRO A 444 2.61 34.71 30.08
CA PRO A 444 3.74 35.61 30.40
C PRO A 444 3.84 35.99 31.87
N GLY A 445 2.74 35.98 32.60
CA GLY A 445 2.68 36.23 34.05
C GLY A 445 2.92 35.01 34.92
N GLY A 446 3.30 33.86 34.36
CA GLY A 446 3.33 32.53 35.00
C GLY A 446 1.99 31.83 34.87
N GLY A 447 2.01 30.48 34.78
CA GLY A 447 0.82 29.67 34.53
C GLY A 447 0.66 29.27 33.06
N SER A 448 -0.58 29.00 32.64
CA SER A 448 -0.92 28.49 31.33
C SER A 448 -2.05 29.28 30.67
N VAL A 449 -2.09 29.28 29.34
CA VAL A 449 -3.20 29.83 28.54
C VAL A 449 -3.74 28.70 27.66
N PHE A 450 -4.95 28.28 27.89
CA PHE A 450 -5.66 27.36 27.01
C PHE A 450 -6.44 28.15 25.99
N VAL A 451 -6.21 27.88 24.71
CA VAL A 451 -6.83 28.61 23.60
C VAL A 451 -7.70 27.65 22.78
N VAL A 452 -8.96 28.02 22.59
CA VAL A 452 -9.94 27.34 21.75
C VAL A 452 -10.26 28.23 20.57
N ARG A 453 -10.03 27.73 19.35
CA ARG A 453 -10.42 28.39 18.10
C ARG A 453 -11.57 27.67 17.44
N LEU A 454 -12.64 28.39 17.15
CA LEU A 454 -13.80 27.89 16.41
C LEU A 454 -13.87 28.57 15.03
N PRO A 455 -14.37 27.84 13.99
CA PRO A 455 -14.49 28.38 12.64
C PRO A 455 -15.52 29.51 12.54
#